data_0e6f050079e03d21e3fd46f411053d5b
#
_entry.id   0e6f050079e03d21e3fd46f411053d5b
#
_cell.length_a   1.000
_cell.length_b   1.000
_cell.length_c   1.000
_cell.angle_alpha   90.00
_cell.angle_beta   90.00
_cell.angle_gamma   90.00
#
_symmetry.space_group_name_H-M   'P 1'
#
loop_
_entity.id
_entity.type
_entity.pdbx_description
1 polymer ?
#
loop_
_entity_poly.entity_id
_entity_poly.type
_entity_poly.pdbx_seq_one_letter_code
_entity_poly.pdbx_strand_id
1 'polypeptide(L)'
;GFRSEAGESMVLDKNIFVERVLPSSIMRELSEEEMDEYRRPFLNSGEDRRPTLSWPRQIPIQGEPKEVVNVVENYSNWLSSSDLPKLFINADPGSILTGKQREFCRSWPNQEEVTVKGTHFMQEDSPDEIGKAVSSFVSKLRGN
;
A
#
# COMPACT_ATOMS: atom_id res chain seq x y z
N GLY A 1 -9.63 0.28 15.53
CA GLY A 1 -8.25 -0.07 15.73
C GLY A 1 -7.34 1.15 15.95
N PHE A 2 -6.50 1.52 14.97
CA PHE A 2 -5.45 2.55 15.14
C PHE A 2 -5.96 3.95 15.53
N ARG A 3 -7.19 4.32 15.18
CA ARG A 3 -7.81 5.60 15.54
C ARG A 3 -8.47 5.61 16.92
N SER A 4 -8.59 4.47 17.60
CA SER A 4 -9.11 4.40 18.97
C SER A 4 -8.02 4.77 19.99
N GLU A 5 -8.43 5.02 21.24
CA GLU A 5 -7.51 5.25 22.37
C GLU A 5 -6.54 4.08 22.57
N ALA A 6 -7.00 2.85 22.36
CA ALA A 6 -6.17 1.65 22.44
C ALA A 6 -5.07 1.59 21.34
N GLY A 7 -5.20 2.39 20.28
CA GLY A 7 -4.26 2.38 19.16
C GLY A 7 -2.83 2.72 19.56
N GLU A 8 -2.64 3.60 20.53
CA GLU A 8 -1.29 3.97 21.00
C GLU A 8 -0.59 2.78 21.67
N SER A 9 -1.24 2.15 22.64
CA SER A 9 -0.67 0.98 23.31
C SER A 9 -0.46 -0.19 22.33
N MET A 10 -1.40 -0.42 21.43
CA MET A 10 -1.26 -1.48 20.42
C MET A 10 -0.03 -1.30 19.54
N VAL A 11 0.28 -0.08 19.14
CA VAL A 11 1.37 0.19 18.21
C VAL A 11 2.65 0.52 18.96
N LEU A 12 2.62 1.49 19.88
CA LEU A 12 3.83 2.00 20.51
C LEU A 12 4.43 0.97 21.50
N ASP A 13 3.57 0.28 22.28
CA ASP A 13 4.06 -0.70 23.24
C ASP A 13 4.23 -2.10 22.61
N LYS A 14 3.24 -2.56 21.82
CA LYS A 14 3.16 -3.95 21.34
C LYS A 14 3.62 -4.15 19.89
N ASN A 15 3.99 -3.06 19.19
CA ASN A 15 4.44 -3.10 17.78
C ASN A 15 3.47 -3.87 16.84
N ILE A 16 2.17 -3.79 17.09
CA ILE A 16 1.16 -4.63 16.43
C ILE A 16 1.16 -4.48 14.90
N PHE A 17 1.60 -3.31 14.39
CA PHE A 17 1.68 -3.09 12.95
C PHE A 17 2.69 -4.03 12.30
N VAL A 18 3.90 -4.13 12.84
CA VAL A 18 4.96 -4.99 12.32
C VAL A 18 4.71 -6.46 12.68
N GLU A 19 4.28 -6.73 13.93
CA GLU A 19 4.16 -8.10 14.43
C GLU A 19 2.89 -8.84 13.97
N ARG A 20 1.86 -8.11 13.53
CA ARG A 20 0.57 -8.71 13.17
C ARG A 20 0.04 -8.24 11.83
N VAL A 21 -0.05 -6.91 11.62
CA VAL A 21 -0.67 -6.38 10.39
C VAL A 21 0.16 -6.70 9.17
N LEU A 22 1.48 -6.51 9.24
CA LEU A 22 2.39 -6.82 8.15
C LEU A 22 2.28 -8.28 7.69
N PRO A 23 2.56 -9.30 8.53
CA PRO A 23 2.51 -10.69 8.08
C PRO A 23 1.10 -11.15 7.69
N SER A 24 0.04 -10.64 8.33
CA SER A 24 -1.33 -10.98 7.93
C SER A 24 -1.78 -10.37 6.60
N SER A 25 -0.99 -9.45 6.05
CA SER A 25 -1.25 -8.74 4.79
C SER A 25 -0.39 -9.24 3.63
N ILE A 26 0.29 -10.37 3.81
CA ILE A 26 1.14 -11.06 2.86
C ILE A 26 0.64 -12.50 2.74
N MET A 27 0.70 -13.10 1.56
CA MET A 27 0.23 -14.49 1.34
C MET A 27 1.29 -15.52 1.72
N ARG A 28 2.57 -15.20 1.44
CA ARG A 28 3.68 -16.05 1.84
C ARG A 28 4.01 -15.85 3.32
N GLU A 29 4.67 -16.80 3.91
CA GLU A 29 5.28 -16.63 5.23
C GLU A 29 6.62 -15.90 5.10
N LEU A 30 6.82 -14.86 5.92
CA LEU A 30 8.10 -14.18 6.04
C LEU A 30 9.03 -15.00 6.96
N SER A 31 10.28 -15.13 6.59
CA SER A 31 11.29 -15.73 7.47
C SER A 31 11.57 -14.82 8.69
N GLU A 32 12.16 -15.38 9.74
CA GLU A 32 12.56 -14.57 10.90
C GLU A 32 13.60 -13.50 10.52
N GLU A 33 14.48 -13.78 9.58
CA GLU A 33 15.47 -12.81 9.07
C GLU A 33 14.77 -11.63 8.37
N GLU A 34 13.76 -11.90 7.55
CA GLU A 34 12.93 -10.86 6.91
C GLU A 34 12.13 -10.06 7.95
N MET A 35 11.54 -10.74 8.92
CA MET A 35 10.82 -10.08 10.02
C MET A 35 11.76 -9.22 10.86
N ASP A 36 12.99 -9.62 11.09
CA ASP A 36 13.98 -8.85 11.84
C ASP A 36 14.38 -7.56 11.08
N GLU A 37 14.45 -7.59 9.76
CA GLU A 37 14.64 -6.37 8.95
C GLU A 37 13.45 -5.41 9.09
N TYR A 38 12.22 -5.91 9.10
CA TYR A 38 11.03 -5.09 9.35
C TYR A 38 10.98 -4.56 10.78
N ARG A 39 11.46 -5.32 11.78
CA ARG A 39 11.53 -4.90 13.18
C ARG A 39 12.61 -3.87 13.43
N ARG A 40 13.70 -3.89 12.66
CA ARG A 40 14.92 -3.11 12.89
C ARG A 40 14.68 -1.62 13.17
N PRO A 41 13.80 -0.89 12.45
CA PRO A 41 13.51 0.51 12.77
C PRO A 41 12.64 0.71 14.02
N PHE A 42 12.01 -0.35 14.56
CA PHE A 42 10.96 -0.32 15.58
C PHE A 42 11.30 -1.14 16.83
N LEU A 43 12.56 -1.40 17.08
CA LEU A 43 13.02 -2.21 18.23
C LEU A 43 12.66 -1.55 19.56
N ASN A 44 12.84 -0.24 19.68
CA ASN A 44 12.49 0.48 20.89
C ASN A 44 10.99 0.79 20.92
N SER A 45 10.35 0.50 22.04
CA SER A 45 8.96 0.90 22.27
C SER A 45 8.82 2.42 22.37
N GLY A 46 7.62 2.94 22.11
CA GLY A 46 7.33 4.37 22.16
C GLY A 46 7.53 5.07 20.81
N GLU A 47 8.20 6.20 20.81
CA GLU A 47 8.21 7.14 19.67
C GLU A 47 8.88 6.60 18.41
N ASP A 48 9.81 5.66 18.49
CA ASP A 48 10.40 5.02 17.31
C ASP A 48 9.33 4.29 16.46
N ARG A 49 8.23 3.86 17.10
CA ARG A 49 7.09 3.20 16.44
C ARG A 49 5.98 4.17 16.01
N ARG A 50 6.10 5.46 16.31
CA ARG A 50 5.09 6.48 15.97
C ARG A 50 4.72 6.51 14.48
N PRO A 51 5.64 6.35 13.51
CA PRO A 51 5.29 6.34 12.09
C PRO A 51 4.23 5.29 11.73
N THR A 52 4.30 4.09 12.32
CA THR A 52 3.37 2.98 12.05
C THR A 52 1.98 3.20 12.68
N LEU A 53 1.83 4.17 13.56
CA LEU A 53 0.55 4.64 14.09
C LEU A 53 0.02 5.85 13.31
N SER A 54 0.91 6.84 13.05
CA SER A 54 0.51 8.10 12.42
C SER A 54 0.05 7.89 10.98
N TRP A 55 0.75 7.07 10.22
CA TRP A 55 0.41 6.76 8.83
C TRP A 55 -1.02 6.22 8.68
N PRO A 56 -1.45 5.14 9.36
CA PRO A 56 -2.82 4.65 9.25
C PRO A 56 -3.88 5.65 9.70
N ARG A 57 -3.53 6.56 10.63
CA ARG A 57 -4.43 7.63 11.08
C ARG A 57 -4.69 8.69 10.01
N GLN A 58 -3.79 8.83 9.03
CA GLN A 58 -3.94 9.77 7.91
C GLN A 58 -4.77 9.20 6.74
N ILE A 59 -5.12 7.92 6.74
CA ILE A 59 -5.99 7.37 5.69
C ILE A 59 -7.34 8.11 5.73
N PRO A 60 -7.81 8.72 4.62
CA PRO A 60 -8.99 9.59 4.63
C PRO A 60 -10.30 8.81 4.73
N ILE A 61 -10.61 8.30 5.91
CA ILE A 61 -11.82 7.56 6.21
C ILE A 61 -12.89 8.52 6.73
N GLN A 62 -14.11 8.43 6.18
CA GLN A 62 -15.25 9.28 6.56
C GLN A 62 -14.99 10.79 6.39
N GLY A 63 -14.16 11.15 5.41
CA GLY A 63 -13.87 12.55 5.11
C GLY A 63 -12.84 13.22 6.02
N GLU A 64 -12.10 12.48 6.82
CA GLU A 64 -11.09 13.00 7.74
C GLU A 64 -9.76 12.22 7.62
N PRO A 65 -8.57 12.92 7.69
CA PRO A 65 -8.40 14.38 7.77
C PRO A 65 -8.77 15.11 6.46
N LYS A 66 -9.38 16.29 6.55
CA LYS A 66 -9.85 17.05 5.37
C LYS A 66 -8.75 17.41 4.38
N GLU A 67 -7.58 17.80 4.87
CA GLU A 67 -6.44 18.12 4.01
C GLU A 67 -6.00 16.91 3.18
N VAL A 68 -6.03 15.70 3.72
CA VAL A 68 -5.71 14.47 2.99
C VAL A 68 -6.82 14.13 2.00
N VAL A 69 -8.09 14.28 2.39
CA VAL A 69 -9.24 14.10 1.46
C VAL A 69 -9.07 14.99 0.25
N ASN A 70 -8.79 16.29 0.43
CA ASN A 70 -8.60 17.23 -0.66
C ASN A 70 -7.45 16.83 -1.61
N VAL A 71 -6.33 16.37 -1.06
CA VAL A 71 -5.20 15.89 -1.86
C VAL A 71 -5.61 14.66 -2.68
N VAL A 72 -6.28 13.69 -2.06
CA VAL A 72 -6.76 12.46 -2.72
C VAL A 72 -7.75 12.78 -3.84
N GLU A 73 -8.72 13.67 -3.59
CA GLU A 73 -9.70 14.10 -4.60
C GLU A 73 -9.03 14.81 -5.77
N ASN A 74 -8.09 15.72 -5.50
CA ASN A 74 -7.38 16.46 -6.53
C ASN A 74 -6.59 15.53 -7.46
N TYR A 75 -5.76 14.64 -6.92
CA TYR A 75 -4.98 13.74 -7.79
C TYR A 75 -5.86 12.68 -8.46
N SER A 76 -6.96 12.24 -7.83
CA SER A 76 -7.91 11.30 -8.43
C SER A 76 -8.60 11.91 -9.64
N ASN A 77 -9.07 13.16 -9.53
CA ASN A 77 -9.67 13.91 -10.63
C ASN A 77 -8.66 14.11 -11.77
N TRP A 78 -7.42 14.47 -11.41
CA TRP A 78 -6.37 14.66 -12.39
C TRP A 78 -6.01 13.35 -13.13
N LEU A 79 -5.84 12.25 -12.40
CA LEU A 79 -5.52 10.94 -12.99
C LEU A 79 -6.66 10.43 -13.89
N SER A 80 -7.92 10.70 -13.51
CA SER A 80 -9.10 10.29 -14.28
C SER A 80 -9.23 11.02 -15.62
N SER A 81 -8.61 12.19 -15.78
CA SER A 81 -8.63 13.01 -16.99
C SER A 81 -7.31 13.08 -17.74
N SER A 82 -6.25 12.56 -17.19
CA SER A 82 -4.89 12.66 -17.73
C SER A 82 -4.60 11.54 -18.74
N ASP A 83 -4.06 11.90 -19.90
CA ASP A 83 -3.56 10.96 -20.91
C ASP A 83 -2.13 10.45 -20.65
N LEU A 84 -1.54 10.79 -19.51
CA LEU A 84 -0.24 10.21 -19.14
C LEU A 84 -0.32 8.68 -19.10
N PRO A 85 0.67 7.99 -19.65
CA PRO A 85 0.74 6.52 -19.55
C PRO A 85 0.75 6.09 -18.08
N LYS A 86 -0.07 5.09 -17.76
CA LYS A 86 -0.21 4.53 -16.41
C LYS A 86 0.01 3.03 -16.44
N LEU A 87 0.63 2.51 -15.42
CA LEU A 87 0.71 1.08 -15.15
C LEU A 87 -0.08 0.78 -13.87
N PHE A 88 -1.14 0.00 -14.00
CA PHE A 88 -1.90 -0.52 -12.87
C PHE A 88 -1.44 -1.95 -12.56
N ILE A 89 -0.83 -2.14 -11.42
CA ILE A 89 -0.48 -3.48 -10.94
C ILE A 89 -1.58 -3.92 -9.97
N ASN A 90 -2.41 -4.83 -10.44
CA ASN A 90 -3.54 -5.38 -9.71
C ASN A 90 -3.11 -6.61 -8.92
N ALA A 91 -3.44 -6.67 -7.64
CA ALA A 91 -3.24 -7.86 -6.82
C ALA A 91 -4.45 -8.80 -6.90
N ASP A 92 -4.20 -10.11 -7.05
CA ASP A 92 -5.22 -11.15 -6.98
C ASP A 92 -4.85 -12.17 -5.89
N PRO A 93 -5.74 -12.40 -4.90
CA PRO A 93 -7.09 -11.87 -4.74
C PRO A 93 -7.16 -10.39 -4.37
N GLY A 94 -6.05 -9.79 -3.92
CA GLY A 94 -6.05 -8.45 -3.37
C GLY A 94 -6.70 -8.38 -1.98
N SER A 95 -6.70 -7.20 -1.39
CA SER A 95 -7.26 -6.98 -0.05
C SER A 95 -8.02 -5.64 0.05
N ILE A 96 -7.32 -4.52 -0.05
CA ILE A 96 -7.92 -3.19 0.11
C ILE A 96 -8.42 -2.63 -1.22
N LEU A 97 -7.57 -2.66 -2.25
CA LEU A 97 -7.92 -2.17 -3.59
C LEU A 97 -8.70 -3.23 -4.36
N THR A 98 -9.96 -3.44 -3.98
CA THR A 98 -10.87 -4.43 -4.55
C THR A 98 -12.23 -3.79 -4.89
N GLY A 99 -13.11 -4.52 -5.58
CA GLY A 99 -14.46 -4.05 -5.90
C GLY A 99 -14.46 -2.67 -6.55
N LYS A 100 -15.25 -1.74 -6.03
CA LYS A 100 -15.43 -0.39 -6.60
C LYS A 100 -14.15 0.43 -6.68
N GLN A 101 -13.22 0.28 -5.74
CA GLN A 101 -11.94 0.98 -5.78
C GLN A 101 -11.09 0.49 -6.94
N ARG A 102 -11.07 -0.82 -7.19
CA ARG A 102 -10.38 -1.43 -8.33
C ARG A 102 -11.00 -0.99 -9.66
N GLU A 103 -12.32 -1.00 -9.75
CA GLU A 103 -13.07 -0.53 -10.91
C GLU A 103 -12.78 0.95 -11.21
N PHE A 104 -12.72 1.79 -10.18
CA PHE A 104 -12.35 3.19 -10.32
C PHE A 104 -10.93 3.36 -10.89
N CYS A 105 -9.93 2.64 -10.38
CA CYS A 105 -8.59 2.67 -10.94
C CYS A 105 -8.57 2.19 -12.41
N ARG A 106 -9.34 1.16 -12.75
CA ARG A 106 -9.47 0.65 -14.11
C ARG A 106 -10.12 1.62 -15.10
N SER A 107 -10.92 2.57 -14.60
CA SER A 107 -11.56 3.58 -15.44
C SER A 107 -10.63 4.69 -15.94
N TRP A 108 -9.41 4.78 -15.42
CA TRP A 108 -8.45 5.81 -15.82
C TRP A 108 -7.95 5.59 -17.25
N PRO A 109 -7.86 6.67 -18.07
CA PRO A 109 -7.41 6.53 -19.46
C PRO A 109 -5.93 6.22 -19.58
N ASN A 110 -5.52 5.69 -20.75
CA ASN A 110 -4.14 5.40 -21.12
C ASN A 110 -3.41 4.55 -20.08
N GLN A 111 -4.01 3.41 -19.74
CA GLN A 111 -3.53 2.53 -18.68
C GLN A 111 -3.28 1.12 -19.20
N GLU A 112 -2.15 0.55 -18.84
CA GLU A 112 -1.87 -0.89 -18.93
C GLU A 112 -2.16 -1.53 -17.57
N GLU A 113 -2.77 -2.72 -17.56
CA GLU A 113 -2.96 -3.49 -16.33
C GLU A 113 -2.15 -4.78 -16.37
N VAL A 114 -1.47 -5.09 -15.26
CA VAL A 114 -0.83 -6.38 -15.02
C VAL A 114 -1.37 -6.92 -13.70
N THR A 115 -1.82 -8.17 -13.70
CA THR A 115 -2.28 -8.83 -12.47
C THR A 115 -1.19 -9.73 -11.92
N VAL A 116 -0.89 -9.60 -10.64
CA VAL A 116 0.07 -10.41 -9.90
C VAL A 116 -0.61 -11.08 -8.70
N LYS A 117 -0.03 -12.18 -8.23
CA LYS A 117 -0.51 -12.85 -7.03
C LYS A 117 -0.16 -12.02 -5.79
N GLY A 118 -1.11 -11.81 -4.88
CA GLY A 118 -0.85 -11.09 -3.63
C GLY A 118 -2.09 -10.56 -2.94
N THR A 119 -1.89 -10.04 -1.75
CA THR A 119 -2.89 -9.34 -0.97
C THR A 119 -2.57 -7.86 -0.86
N HIS A 120 -2.39 -7.29 0.33
CA HIS A 120 -2.14 -5.87 0.52
C HIS A 120 -0.68 -5.49 0.21
N PHE A 121 0.27 -6.26 0.74
CA PHE A 121 1.69 -6.07 0.48
C PHE A 121 2.18 -7.02 -0.63
N MET A 122 1.54 -6.92 -1.80
CA MET A 122 1.79 -7.79 -2.94
C MET A 122 3.23 -7.78 -3.45
N GLN A 123 4.01 -6.75 -3.14
CA GLN A 123 5.43 -6.68 -3.47
C GLN A 123 6.26 -7.74 -2.73
N GLU A 124 5.76 -8.25 -1.61
CA GLU A 124 6.36 -9.37 -0.89
C GLU A 124 6.00 -10.73 -1.51
N ASP A 125 4.83 -10.80 -2.16
CA ASP A 125 4.34 -12.04 -2.77
C ASP A 125 4.83 -12.20 -4.21
N SER A 126 4.98 -11.11 -4.97
CA SER A 126 5.28 -11.12 -6.41
C SER A 126 6.32 -10.05 -6.82
N PRO A 127 7.49 -9.99 -6.18
CA PRO A 127 8.50 -8.95 -6.46
C PRO A 127 9.02 -9.01 -7.90
N ASP A 128 9.28 -10.21 -8.42
CA ASP A 128 9.84 -10.40 -9.75
C ASP A 128 8.86 -10.03 -10.87
N GLU A 129 7.60 -10.38 -10.73
CA GLU A 129 6.54 -10.04 -11.67
C GLU A 129 6.30 -8.54 -11.71
N ILE A 130 6.27 -7.90 -10.54
CA ILE A 130 6.16 -6.44 -10.41
C ILE A 130 7.38 -5.77 -11.06
N GLY A 131 8.60 -6.24 -10.76
CA GLY A 131 9.83 -5.71 -11.33
C GLY A 131 9.86 -5.80 -12.86
N LYS A 132 9.44 -6.93 -13.42
CA LYS A 132 9.32 -7.14 -14.88
C LYS A 132 8.28 -6.21 -15.50
N ALA A 133 7.11 -6.08 -14.89
CA ALA A 133 6.05 -5.20 -15.37
C ALA A 133 6.51 -3.73 -15.41
N VAL A 134 7.12 -3.26 -14.34
CA VAL A 134 7.67 -1.89 -14.26
C VAL A 134 8.78 -1.67 -15.28
N SER A 135 9.73 -2.60 -15.40
CA SER A 135 10.83 -2.52 -16.38
C SER A 135 10.31 -2.47 -17.82
N SER A 136 9.36 -3.33 -18.16
CA SER A 136 8.71 -3.34 -19.47
C SER A 136 8.00 -2.03 -19.78
N PHE A 137 7.22 -1.52 -18.83
CA PHE A 137 6.51 -0.26 -18.97
C PHE A 137 7.46 0.92 -19.19
N VAL A 138 8.52 1.03 -18.39
CA VAL A 138 9.53 2.08 -18.53
C VAL A 138 10.26 2.00 -19.87
N SER A 139 10.59 0.78 -20.35
CA SER A 139 11.22 0.59 -21.67
C SER A 139 10.33 1.06 -22.81
N LYS A 140 9.03 0.76 -22.76
CA LYS A 140 8.06 1.27 -23.76
C LYS A 140 8.01 2.79 -23.78
N LEU A 141 8.01 3.44 -22.62
CA LEU A 141 7.99 4.92 -22.52
C LEU A 141 9.26 5.56 -23.09
N ARG A 142 10.38 4.88 -23.05
CA ARG A 142 11.65 5.34 -23.60
C ARG A 142 11.82 5.06 -25.09
N GLY A 143 10.91 4.33 -25.71
CA GLY A 143 10.98 3.97 -27.12
C GLY A 143 12.01 2.88 -27.47
N ASN A 144 12.36 2.06 -26.49
CA ASN A 144 13.27 0.90 -26.66
C ASN A 144 12.48 -0.39 -26.70
#